data_ea048b1e5859e39a3104b156863e5fe1
#
_entry.id   ea048b1e5859e39a3104b156863e5fe1
#
_cell.length_a   1.000
_cell.length_b   1.000
_cell.length_c   1.000
_cell.angle_alpha   90.00
_cell.angle_beta   90.00
_cell.angle_gamma   90.00
#
_symmetry.space_group_name_H-M   'P 1'
#
loop_
_entity.id
_entity.type
_entity.pdbx_description
1 polymer ?
#
loop_
_entity_poly.entity_id
_entity_poly.type
_entity_poly.pdbx_seq_one_letter_code
_entity_poly.pdbx_strand_id
1 'polypeptide(L)'
;MGRKTPLHDLHVAQGARMVDFGGWDMPVNYGSQIEEHHHVRRDAGMFDVSHMCVVDLRGAATRAFLSRLVANDVGKLRTAGKALYSCMLNATGGVIDDLIIYFLTESHFRIVVNAGTRDNDLAWMRRCATDWGFDVEIIERADLAMIAVQGPKARAAVASLLTPADGERALLLEPFFGIECGAWFVARTGYTGEDGFEVVIPAVEAESVWKALSAAGVASCGLGARDTLRLEAGMNLYGNDMDETRHPLESGLAWTVAFEPTERDFVGRAALEAIRQSGGSPMKLVGLLLQDRGVLRSHQKVVVPGVGEGEVTSGTFSPTLEIGRASCRERVCLYV
;
A
#
# COMPACT_ATOMS: atom_id res chain seq x y z
N MET A 1 -0.36 23.73 9.69
CA MET A 1 -1.32 23.23 8.70
C MET A 1 -0.63 22.10 7.97
N GLY A 2 -1.27 20.94 7.83
CA GLY A 2 -0.74 19.81 7.06
C GLY A 2 -0.64 20.12 5.56
N ARG A 3 0.10 19.25 4.82
CA ARG A 3 0.08 19.26 3.34
C ARG A 3 -1.34 18.97 2.86
N LYS A 4 -1.72 19.51 1.69
CA LYS A 4 -3.04 19.33 1.10
C LYS A 4 -2.94 18.54 -0.19
N THR A 5 -3.88 17.62 -0.42
CA THR A 5 -4.06 16.97 -1.72
C THR A 5 -4.81 17.89 -2.69
N PRO A 6 -4.80 17.60 -4.00
CA PRO A 6 -5.62 18.35 -4.96
C PRO A 6 -7.13 18.31 -4.66
N LEU A 7 -7.59 17.33 -3.88
CA LEU A 7 -9.00 17.15 -3.52
C LEU A 7 -9.39 17.74 -2.16
N HIS A 8 -8.43 18.30 -1.41
CA HIS A 8 -8.64 18.78 -0.04
C HIS A 8 -9.86 19.70 0.11
N ASP A 9 -9.94 20.75 -0.72
CA ASP A 9 -11.01 21.75 -0.58
C ASP A 9 -12.37 21.16 -0.97
N LEU A 10 -12.39 20.17 -1.86
CA LEU A 10 -13.61 19.41 -2.20
C LEU A 10 -14.06 18.55 -1.02
N HIS A 11 -13.14 17.88 -0.31
CA HIS A 11 -13.45 17.09 0.89
C HIS A 11 -14.07 17.96 1.97
N VAL A 12 -13.50 19.14 2.23
CA VAL A 12 -14.05 20.12 3.19
C VAL A 12 -15.45 20.57 2.76
N ALA A 13 -15.63 20.88 1.46
CA ALA A 13 -16.94 21.29 0.93
C ALA A 13 -18.00 20.16 1.01
N GLN A 14 -17.59 18.90 0.95
CA GLN A 14 -18.46 17.73 1.15
C GLN A 14 -18.73 17.41 2.63
N GLY A 15 -18.20 18.21 3.57
CA GLY A 15 -18.42 18.02 5.00
C GLY A 15 -17.58 16.88 5.60
N ALA A 16 -16.49 16.48 4.95
CA ALA A 16 -15.61 15.48 5.50
C ALA A 16 -14.97 15.94 6.80
N ARG A 17 -14.83 15.03 7.76
CA ARG A 17 -14.03 15.25 8.95
C ARG A 17 -12.57 15.11 8.59
N MET A 18 -11.82 16.22 8.65
CA MET A 18 -10.41 16.25 8.32
C MET A 18 -9.54 15.95 9.56
N VAL A 19 -8.42 15.25 9.35
CA VAL A 19 -7.42 14.90 10.39
C VAL A 19 -6.01 14.98 9.82
N ASP A 20 -5.03 15.20 10.69
CA ASP A 20 -3.62 14.98 10.33
C ASP A 20 -3.36 13.48 10.12
N PHE A 21 -2.78 13.15 8.97
CA PHE A 21 -2.33 11.81 8.65
C PHE A 21 -0.94 11.88 8.01
N GLY A 22 0.09 11.62 8.79
CA GLY A 22 1.47 11.66 8.31
C GLY A 22 1.89 13.03 7.76
N GLY A 23 1.38 14.12 8.34
CA GLY A 23 1.65 15.49 7.91
C GLY A 23 0.74 16.00 6.78
N TRP A 24 -0.27 15.22 6.38
CA TRP A 24 -1.29 15.59 5.40
C TRP A 24 -2.64 15.82 6.07
N ASP A 25 -3.38 16.83 5.62
CA ASP A 25 -4.75 17.09 6.07
C ASP A 25 -5.71 16.24 5.21
N MET A 26 -6.22 15.14 5.80
CA MET A 26 -6.91 14.06 5.08
C MET A 26 -8.31 13.80 5.62
N PRO A 27 -9.28 13.39 4.78
CA PRO A 27 -10.62 13.02 5.25
C PRO A 27 -10.57 11.68 6.00
N VAL A 28 -10.96 11.67 7.28
CA VAL A 28 -11.10 10.43 8.06
C VAL A 28 -12.45 9.75 7.81
N ASN A 29 -13.52 10.53 7.60
CA ASN A 29 -14.84 10.05 7.18
C ASN A 29 -15.70 11.20 6.63
N TYR A 30 -16.82 10.83 5.98
CA TYR A 30 -17.87 11.72 5.46
C TYR A 30 -19.17 11.54 6.24
N GLY A 31 -19.07 11.18 7.51
CA GLY A 31 -20.19 10.97 8.43
C GLY A 31 -20.03 9.70 9.25
N SER A 32 -19.98 8.53 8.61
CA SER A 32 -19.86 7.25 9.30
C SER A 32 -18.87 6.33 8.61
N GLN A 33 -17.69 6.12 9.23
CA GLN A 33 -16.71 5.16 8.72
C GLN A 33 -17.26 3.73 8.61
N ILE A 34 -18.26 3.35 9.40
CA ILE A 34 -18.89 2.02 9.34
C ILE A 34 -19.74 1.90 8.07
N GLU A 35 -20.56 2.90 7.77
CA GLU A 35 -21.36 2.92 6.54
C GLU A 35 -20.46 2.97 5.30
N GLU A 36 -19.42 3.79 5.32
CA GLU A 36 -18.42 3.87 4.25
C GLU A 36 -17.75 2.51 4.02
N HIS A 37 -17.35 1.80 5.10
CA HIS A 37 -16.83 0.45 5.02
C HIS A 37 -17.83 -0.50 4.32
N HIS A 38 -19.10 -0.46 4.72
CA HIS A 38 -20.13 -1.30 4.12
C HIS A 38 -20.45 -0.94 2.66
N HIS A 39 -20.34 0.34 2.29
CA HIS A 39 -20.47 0.75 0.88
C HIS A 39 -19.38 0.09 0.02
N VAL A 40 -18.13 0.07 0.50
CA VAL A 40 -17.03 -0.60 -0.20
C VAL A 40 -17.30 -2.09 -0.35
N ARG A 41 -17.76 -2.77 0.73
CA ARG A 41 -18.05 -4.21 0.70
C ARG A 41 -19.20 -4.60 -0.21
N ARG A 42 -20.23 -3.76 -0.32
CA ARG A 42 -21.51 -4.11 -1.00
C ARG A 42 -21.64 -3.48 -2.39
N ASP A 43 -20.93 -2.39 -2.64
CA ASP A 43 -21.11 -1.59 -3.84
C ASP A 43 -19.75 -1.07 -4.39
N ALA A 44 -19.48 0.20 -4.19
CA ALA A 44 -18.22 0.85 -4.52
C ALA A 44 -17.96 2.07 -3.64
N GLY A 45 -16.71 2.20 -3.16
CA GLY A 45 -16.23 3.39 -2.47
C GLY A 45 -14.95 3.92 -3.09
N MET A 46 -14.75 5.23 -3.02
CA MET A 46 -13.53 5.89 -3.49
C MET A 46 -12.82 6.60 -2.35
N PHE A 47 -11.49 6.55 -2.39
CA PHE A 47 -10.59 7.14 -1.42
C PHE A 47 -9.61 8.07 -2.13
N ASP A 48 -9.43 9.27 -1.59
CA ASP A 48 -8.28 10.09 -1.96
C ASP A 48 -7.02 9.49 -1.34
N VAL A 49 -6.12 9.03 -2.20
CA VAL A 49 -4.81 8.51 -1.81
C VAL A 49 -3.69 9.30 -2.47
N SER A 50 -3.98 10.56 -2.87
CA SER A 50 -3.02 11.47 -3.50
C SER A 50 -1.90 11.93 -2.56
N HIS A 51 -1.99 11.64 -1.26
CA HIS A 51 -0.90 11.84 -0.31
C HIS A 51 0.24 10.84 -0.53
N MET A 52 -0.02 9.67 -1.13
CA MET A 52 1.02 8.72 -1.52
C MET A 52 1.93 9.31 -2.61
N CYS A 53 3.19 8.87 -2.63
CA CYS A 53 4.16 9.42 -3.56
C CYS A 53 4.33 8.51 -4.78
N VAL A 54 4.01 9.04 -5.96
CA VAL A 54 4.28 8.39 -7.24
C VAL A 54 5.67 8.80 -7.71
N VAL A 55 6.50 7.83 -8.06
CA VAL A 55 7.88 8.04 -8.52
C VAL A 55 8.09 7.29 -9.83
N ASP A 56 8.50 7.98 -10.88
CA ASP A 56 8.97 7.35 -12.12
C ASP A 56 10.49 7.20 -12.07
N LEU A 57 10.98 5.98 -12.31
CA LEU A 57 12.40 5.68 -12.47
C LEU A 57 12.68 5.43 -13.95
N ARG A 58 13.65 6.16 -14.50
CA ARG A 58 14.02 6.08 -15.92
C ARG A 58 15.51 5.87 -16.10
N GLY A 59 15.87 5.19 -17.19
CA GLY A 59 17.24 4.91 -17.59
C GLY A 59 17.49 3.43 -17.85
N ALA A 60 18.51 3.12 -18.63
CA ALA A 60 18.85 1.74 -18.99
C ALA A 60 19.27 0.87 -17.79
N ALA A 61 19.75 1.50 -16.71
CA ALA A 61 20.17 0.81 -15.50
C ALA A 61 19.03 0.58 -14.47
N THR A 62 17.80 1.03 -14.74
CA THR A 62 16.70 1.04 -13.77
C THR A 62 16.37 -0.35 -13.22
N ARG A 63 16.30 -1.38 -14.08
CA ARG A 63 16.04 -2.75 -13.63
C ARG A 63 17.14 -3.27 -12.70
N ALA A 64 18.40 -3.05 -13.03
CA ALA A 64 19.54 -3.50 -12.22
C ALA A 64 19.58 -2.75 -10.88
N PHE A 65 19.31 -1.44 -10.89
CA PHE A 65 19.17 -0.64 -9.68
C PHE A 65 18.06 -1.16 -8.77
N LEU A 66 16.86 -1.36 -9.29
CA LEU A 66 15.73 -1.88 -8.52
C LEU A 66 15.98 -3.29 -7.98
N SER A 67 16.65 -4.15 -8.76
CA SER A 67 16.99 -5.52 -8.32
C SER A 67 17.89 -5.53 -7.08
N ARG A 68 18.71 -4.49 -6.89
CA ARG A 68 19.54 -4.30 -5.69
C ARG A 68 18.83 -3.54 -4.58
N LEU A 69 17.94 -2.61 -4.93
CA LEU A 69 17.26 -1.73 -3.97
C LEU A 69 16.20 -2.46 -3.14
N VAL A 70 15.42 -3.37 -3.76
CA VAL A 70 14.25 -3.97 -3.13
C VAL A 70 14.43 -5.46 -2.85
N ALA A 71 13.71 -5.95 -1.84
CA ALA A 71 13.83 -7.33 -1.36
C ALA A 71 13.25 -8.37 -2.33
N ASN A 72 12.19 -8.03 -3.10
CA ASN A 72 11.58 -8.94 -4.07
C ASN A 72 12.34 -8.95 -5.39
N ASP A 73 12.15 -9.99 -6.18
CA ASP A 73 12.83 -10.14 -7.46
C ASP A 73 12.12 -9.39 -8.59
N VAL A 74 12.71 -8.27 -9.00
CA VAL A 74 12.27 -7.43 -10.13
C VAL A 74 12.37 -8.18 -11.48
N GLY A 75 13.16 -9.24 -11.55
CA GLY A 75 13.22 -10.13 -12.71
C GLY A 75 11.90 -10.83 -13.06
N LYS A 76 10.94 -10.88 -12.12
CA LYS A 76 9.56 -11.35 -12.35
C LYS A 76 8.72 -10.40 -13.21
N LEU A 77 9.13 -9.14 -13.32
CA LEU A 77 8.44 -8.10 -14.10
C LEU A 77 8.86 -8.15 -15.56
N ARG A 78 8.15 -8.97 -16.36
CA ARG A 78 8.48 -9.22 -17.79
C ARG A 78 7.40 -8.74 -18.75
N THR A 79 6.21 -8.45 -18.25
CA THR A 79 5.07 -8.01 -19.05
C THR A 79 4.72 -6.58 -18.68
N ALA A 80 4.58 -5.69 -19.66
CA ALA A 80 4.19 -4.30 -19.41
C ALA A 80 2.90 -4.22 -18.59
N GLY A 81 2.87 -3.32 -17.63
CA GLY A 81 1.79 -3.16 -16.67
C GLY A 81 1.87 -4.06 -15.44
N LYS A 82 2.65 -5.15 -15.46
CA LYS A 82 2.74 -6.03 -14.28
C LYS A 82 3.31 -5.28 -13.08
N ALA A 83 2.66 -5.47 -11.92
CA ALA A 83 3.07 -4.91 -10.66
C ALA A 83 3.77 -5.95 -9.76
N LEU A 84 4.63 -5.46 -8.87
CA LEU A 84 5.32 -6.22 -7.84
C LEU A 84 5.26 -5.47 -6.52
N TYR A 85 4.73 -6.09 -5.49
CA TYR A 85 4.82 -5.58 -4.12
C TYR A 85 6.15 -6.04 -3.49
N SER A 86 6.83 -5.14 -2.83
CA SER A 86 8.13 -5.40 -2.21
C SER A 86 8.37 -4.51 -1.00
N CYS A 87 9.31 -4.92 -0.14
CA CYS A 87 9.90 -4.04 0.86
C CYS A 87 11.21 -3.45 0.34
N MET A 88 11.46 -2.19 0.68
CA MET A 88 12.76 -1.53 0.63
C MET A 88 13.37 -1.62 2.03
N LEU A 89 14.61 -2.12 2.12
CA LEU A 89 15.22 -2.47 3.40
C LEU A 89 16.46 -1.61 3.69
N ASN A 90 16.79 -1.51 4.98
CA ASN A 90 18.09 -1.06 5.43
C ASN A 90 19.09 -2.22 5.53
N ALA A 91 20.36 -1.93 5.81
CA ALA A 91 21.42 -2.93 5.85
C ALA A 91 21.24 -4.00 6.94
N THR A 92 20.47 -3.71 7.99
CA THR A 92 20.15 -4.65 9.07
C THR A 92 18.90 -5.49 8.80
N GLY A 93 18.26 -5.29 7.63
CA GLY A 93 17.06 -6.01 7.20
C GLY A 93 15.75 -5.38 7.66
N GLY A 94 15.79 -4.22 8.35
CA GLY A 94 14.60 -3.47 8.75
C GLY A 94 13.91 -2.82 7.55
N VAL A 95 12.60 -2.68 7.62
CA VAL A 95 11.76 -2.15 6.53
C VAL A 95 11.80 -0.62 6.53
N ILE A 96 12.42 -0.03 5.51
CA ILE A 96 12.40 1.42 5.28
C ILE A 96 11.01 1.84 4.78
N ASP A 97 10.47 1.08 3.84
CA ASP A 97 9.09 1.22 3.33
C ASP A 97 8.63 -0.04 2.62
N ASP A 98 7.30 -0.19 2.47
CA ASP A 98 6.67 -1.13 1.56
C ASP A 98 6.10 -0.38 0.37
N LEU A 99 6.23 -0.96 -0.82
CA LEU A 99 5.95 -0.25 -2.07
C LEU A 99 5.46 -1.17 -3.18
N ILE A 100 4.78 -0.58 -4.16
CA ILE A 100 4.39 -1.26 -5.40
C ILE A 100 5.23 -0.72 -6.55
N ILE A 101 5.78 -1.64 -7.37
CA ILE A 101 6.58 -1.34 -8.56
C ILE A 101 5.80 -1.81 -9.78
N TYR A 102 5.49 -0.92 -10.70
CA TYR A 102 4.90 -1.22 -12.01
C TYR A 102 5.97 -1.22 -13.09
N PHE A 103 6.02 -2.27 -13.88
CA PHE A 103 6.89 -2.36 -15.05
C PHE A 103 6.18 -1.75 -16.27
N LEU A 104 6.69 -0.66 -16.79
CA LEU A 104 6.17 -0.04 -18.01
C LEU A 104 7.01 -0.42 -19.22
N THR A 105 8.33 -0.25 -19.14
CA THR A 105 9.32 -0.69 -20.12
C THR A 105 10.62 -1.07 -19.42
N GLU A 106 11.60 -1.63 -20.13
CA GLU A 106 12.92 -1.95 -19.55
C GLU A 106 13.65 -0.75 -18.95
N SER A 107 13.37 0.44 -19.46
CA SER A 107 13.96 1.71 -19.00
C SER A 107 12.98 2.62 -18.25
N HIS A 108 11.78 2.14 -17.92
CA HIS A 108 10.78 2.94 -17.22
C HIS A 108 9.96 2.08 -16.26
N PHE A 109 10.11 2.34 -14.97
CA PHE A 109 9.31 1.75 -13.90
C PHE A 109 8.62 2.87 -13.12
N ARG A 110 7.40 2.61 -12.66
CA ARG A 110 6.67 3.48 -11.76
C ARG A 110 6.61 2.82 -10.39
N ILE A 111 6.87 3.60 -9.34
CA ILE A 111 6.78 3.14 -7.95
C ILE A 111 5.75 4.00 -7.23
N VAL A 112 5.01 3.39 -6.32
CA VAL A 112 4.17 4.10 -5.36
C VAL A 112 4.67 3.76 -3.97
N VAL A 113 5.07 4.77 -3.20
CA VAL A 113 5.58 4.68 -1.82
C VAL A 113 4.62 5.37 -0.85
N ASN A 114 4.75 5.04 0.45
CA ASN A 114 3.90 5.60 1.48
C ASN A 114 4.13 7.11 1.69
N ALA A 115 3.09 7.80 2.13
CA ALA A 115 3.11 9.25 2.34
C ALA A 115 4.05 9.69 3.47
N GLY A 116 4.07 8.92 4.55
CA GLY A 116 4.88 9.24 5.74
C GLY A 116 6.38 9.03 5.54
N THR A 117 6.76 8.13 4.64
CA THR A 117 8.16 7.77 4.34
C THR A 117 8.72 8.50 3.12
N ARG A 118 7.87 9.20 2.36
CA ARG A 118 8.19 9.84 1.07
C ARG A 118 9.57 10.51 1.00
N ASP A 119 9.86 11.42 1.91
CA ASP A 119 11.10 12.21 1.86
C ASP A 119 12.32 11.31 2.17
N ASN A 120 12.16 10.34 3.09
CA ASN A 120 13.18 9.35 3.42
C ASN A 120 13.42 8.40 2.24
N ASP A 121 12.37 7.92 1.59
CA ASP A 121 12.44 6.98 0.46
C ASP A 121 13.14 7.61 -0.74
N LEU A 122 12.76 8.84 -1.11
CA LEU A 122 13.41 9.58 -2.19
C LEU A 122 14.89 9.83 -1.89
N ALA A 123 15.22 10.21 -0.64
CA ALA A 123 16.60 10.41 -0.23
C ALA A 123 17.39 9.10 -0.27
N TRP A 124 16.79 7.99 0.19
CA TRP A 124 17.40 6.66 0.17
C TRP A 124 17.66 6.19 -1.27
N MET A 125 16.67 6.25 -2.14
CA MET A 125 16.81 5.86 -3.55
C MET A 125 17.92 6.66 -4.25
N ARG A 126 17.94 8.01 -4.08
CA ARG A 126 18.96 8.88 -4.69
C ARG A 126 20.37 8.60 -4.15
N ARG A 127 20.50 8.39 -2.85
CA ARG A 127 21.77 8.01 -2.23
C ARG A 127 22.26 6.68 -2.77
N CYS A 128 21.41 5.65 -2.79
CA CYS A 128 21.77 4.34 -3.32
C CYS A 128 22.17 4.39 -4.80
N ALA A 129 21.47 5.16 -5.63
CA ALA A 129 21.82 5.33 -7.04
C ALA A 129 23.23 5.94 -7.18
N THR A 130 23.53 6.98 -6.41
CA THR A 130 24.84 7.66 -6.41
C THR A 130 25.96 6.74 -5.89
N ASP A 131 25.75 6.13 -4.72
CA ASP A 131 26.77 5.30 -4.05
C ASP A 131 27.12 4.05 -4.86
N TRP A 132 26.18 3.51 -5.61
CA TRP A 132 26.36 2.33 -6.45
C TRP A 132 26.72 2.64 -7.89
N GLY A 133 26.75 3.91 -8.28
CA GLY A 133 27.10 4.36 -9.63
C GLY A 133 26.08 3.99 -10.70
N PHE A 134 24.79 3.89 -10.35
CA PHE A 134 23.73 3.66 -11.32
C PHE A 134 23.28 4.98 -11.94
N ASP A 135 23.24 5.05 -13.26
CA ASP A 135 22.62 6.13 -14.03
C ASP A 135 21.12 5.89 -14.15
N VAL A 136 20.38 6.36 -13.14
CA VAL A 136 18.92 6.27 -13.05
C VAL A 136 18.35 7.62 -12.66
N GLU A 137 17.42 8.11 -13.47
CA GLU A 137 16.63 9.29 -13.16
C GLU A 137 15.48 8.94 -12.21
N ILE A 138 15.41 9.56 -11.05
CA ILE A 138 14.38 9.35 -10.02
C ILE A 138 13.51 10.59 -9.97
N ILE A 139 12.31 10.49 -10.58
CA ILE A 139 11.39 11.60 -10.81
C ILE A 139 10.20 11.46 -9.89
N GLU A 140 10.09 12.34 -8.92
CA GLU A 140 8.87 12.47 -8.16
C GLU A 140 7.77 13.11 -9.02
N ARG A 141 6.60 12.46 -9.08
CA ARG A 141 5.47 12.88 -9.91
C ARG A 141 4.44 13.65 -9.07
N ALA A 142 4.86 14.82 -8.56
CA ALA A 142 3.98 15.72 -7.80
C ALA A 142 2.87 16.35 -8.66
N ASP A 143 2.94 16.20 -9.98
CA ASP A 143 1.92 16.59 -10.96
C ASP A 143 0.75 15.61 -11.05
N LEU A 144 0.82 14.48 -10.34
CA LEU A 144 -0.20 13.43 -10.36
C LEU A 144 -0.99 13.39 -9.05
N ALA A 145 -2.24 12.97 -9.14
CA ALA A 145 -3.10 12.57 -8.05
C ALA A 145 -3.42 11.07 -8.15
N MET A 146 -3.86 10.47 -7.07
CA MET A 146 -4.25 9.07 -7.05
C MET A 146 -5.58 8.87 -6.32
N ILE A 147 -6.52 8.18 -6.97
CA ILE A 147 -7.83 7.83 -6.41
C ILE A 147 -7.95 6.31 -6.40
N ALA A 148 -8.18 5.71 -5.21
CA ALA A 148 -8.50 4.30 -5.10
C ALA A 148 -10.03 4.12 -5.16
N VAL A 149 -10.52 3.29 -6.08
CA VAL A 149 -11.95 2.95 -6.24
C VAL A 149 -12.09 1.45 -6.02
N GLN A 150 -12.77 1.06 -4.96
CA GLN A 150 -12.77 -0.30 -4.45
C GLN A 150 -14.19 -0.81 -4.19
N GLY A 151 -14.43 -2.10 -4.41
CA GLY A 151 -15.71 -2.77 -4.19
C GLY A 151 -16.25 -3.47 -5.44
N PRO A 152 -17.33 -4.27 -5.30
CA PRO A 152 -17.88 -5.09 -6.40
C PRO A 152 -18.19 -4.35 -7.68
N LYS A 153 -18.61 -3.08 -7.61
CA LYS A 153 -18.95 -2.26 -8.78
C LYS A 153 -17.85 -1.26 -9.17
N ALA A 154 -16.75 -1.19 -8.43
CA ALA A 154 -15.70 -0.19 -8.62
C ALA A 154 -15.10 -0.19 -10.02
N ARG A 155 -14.76 -1.38 -10.55
CA ARG A 155 -14.12 -1.49 -11.86
C ARG A 155 -15.03 -1.02 -13.00
N ALA A 156 -16.30 -1.35 -12.94
CA ALA A 156 -17.27 -0.88 -13.92
C ALA A 156 -17.46 0.65 -13.87
N ALA A 157 -17.49 1.23 -12.66
CA ALA A 157 -17.59 2.67 -12.47
C ALA A 157 -16.38 3.41 -13.08
N VAL A 158 -15.16 2.94 -12.82
CA VAL A 158 -13.95 3.54 -13.43
C VAL A 158 -13.93 3.36 -14.94
N ALA A 159 -14.26 2.17 -15.44
CA ALA A 159 -14.27 1.88 -16.87
C ALA A 159 -15.23 2.78 -17.64
N SER A 160 -16.36 3.19 -17.03
CA SER A 160 -17.34 4.09 -17.65
C SER A 160 -16.82 5.53 -17.88
N LEU A 161 -15.73 5.91 -17.21
CA LEU A 161 -15.08 7.22 -17.39
C LEU A 161 -13.97 7.20 -18.43
N LEU A 162 -13.57 6.03 -18.90
CA LEU A 162 -12.53 5.85 -19.93
C LEU A 162 -13.15 5.86 -21.33
N THR A 163 -12.31 5.92 -22.36
CA THR A 163 -12.78 5.62 -23.72
C THR A 163 -13.33 4.19 -23.75
N PRO A 164 -14.28 3.84 -24.63
CA PRO A 164 -14.81 2.48 -24.70
C PRO A 164 -13.70 1.42 -24.84
N ALA A 165 -12.70 1.65 -25.69
CA ALA A 165 -11.58 0.74 -25.88
C ALA A 165 -10.70 0.59 -24.62
N ASP A 166 -10.41 1.69 -23.93
CA ASP A 166 -9.62 1.63 -22.69
C ASP A 166 -10.42 1.03 -21.54
N GLY A 167 -11.74 1.28 -21.47
CA GLY A 167 -12.63 0.66 -20.50
C GLY A 167 -12.67 -0.86 -20.63
N GLU A 168 -12.79 -1.39 -21.85
CA GLU A 168 -12.71 -2.82 -22.12
C GLU A 168 -11.34 -3.41 -21.70
N ARG A 169 -10.25 -2.74 -22.06
CA ARG A 169 -8.89 -3.15 -21.65
C ARG A 169 -8.72 -3.16 -20.12
N ALA A 170 -9.22 -2.13 -19.43
CA ALA A 170 -9.15 -2.03 -17.98
C ALA A 170 -9.93 -3.17 -17.29
N LEU A 171 -11.12 -3.50 -17.78
CA LEU A 171 -11.93 -4.60 -17.25
C LEU A 171 -11.29 -5.97 -17.42
N LEU A 172 -10.41 -6.14 -18.41
CA LEU A 172 -9.66 -7.39 -18.65
C LEU A 172 -8.37 -7.50 -17.83
N LEU A 173 -7.97 -6.46 -17.10
CA LEU A 173 -6.76 -6.53 -16.28
C LEU A 173 -6.82 -7.65 -15.26
N GLU A 174 -5.74 -8.41 -15.16
CA GLU A 174 -5.51 -9.32 -14.03
C GLU A 174 -5.14 -8.54 -12.77
N PRO A 175 -5.34 -9.10 -11.55
CA PRO A 175 -4.83 -8.51 -10.33
C PRO A 175 -3.31 -8.23 -10.42
N PHE A 176 -2.87 -7.11 -9.87
CA PHE A 176 -1.48 -6.64 -9.95
C PHE A 176 -1.01 -6.35 -11.39
N PHE A 177 -1.91 -5.83 -12.21
CA PHE A 177 -1.59 -5.23 -13.51
C PHE A 177 -2.18 -3.83 -13.62
N GLY A 178 -1.49 -2.98 -14.37
CA GLY A 178 -1.95 -1.63 -14.73
C GLY A 178 -1.74 -1.35 -16.21
N ILE A 179 -2.49 -0.41 -16.74
CA ILE A 179 -2.38 0.08 -18.14
C ILE A 179 -2.41 1.60 -18.20
N GLU A 180 -1.76 2.13 -19.21
CA GLU A 180 -1.91 3.53 -19.59
C GLU A 180 -3.18 3.70 -20.43
N CYS A 181 -4.02 4.68 -20.04
CA CYS A 181 -5.26 5.07 -20.69
C CYS A 181 -5.20 6.59 -20.96
N GLY A 182 -4.61 7.00 -22.07
CA GLY A 182 -4.29 8.40 -22.31
C GLY A 182 -3.30 8.94 -21.28
N ALA A 183 -3.71 9.98 -20.54
CA ALA A 183 -2.91 10.56 -19.45
C ALA A 183 -3.06 9.81 -18.11
N TRP A 184 -3.99 8.86 -18.02
CA TRP A 184 -4.24 8.11 -16.80
C TRP A 184 -3.46 6.80 -16.77
N PHE A 185 -3.14 6.34 -15.57
CA PHE A 185 -2.64 5.00 -15.34
C PHE A 185 -3.63 4.28 -14.41
N VAL A 186 -4.26 3.22 -14.90
CA VAL A 186 -5.29 2.45 -14.19
C VAL A 186 -4.71 1.11 -13.79
N ALA A 187 -4.59 0.84 -12.50
CA ALA A 187 -4.03 -0.39 -11.96
C ALA A 187 -5.07 -1.18 -11.16
N ARG A 188 -5.16 -2.50 -11.41
CA ARG A 188 -5.99 -3.42 -10.61
C ARG A 188 -5.25 -3.81 -9.36
N THR A 189 -5.16 -2.86 -8.45
CA THR A 189 -4.56 -2.94 -7.13
C THR A 189 -5.48 -2.28 -6.11
N GLY A 190 -5.18 -2.40 -4.83
CA GLY A 190 -5.96 -1.79 -3.76
C GLY A 190 -5.49 -2.24 -2.39
N TYR A 191 -6.14 -1.67 -1.36
CA TYR A 191 -5.78 -1.85 0.05
C TYR A 191 -7.01 -2.15 0.93
N THR A 192 -7.99 -2.88 0.38
CA THR A 192 -9.30 -3.08 1.04
C THR A 192 -9.73 -4.54 1.14
N GLY A 193 -9.05 -5.43 0.41
CA GLY A 193 -9.48 -6.81 0.23
C GLY A 193 -10.59 -6.98 -0.80
N GLU A 194 -11.15 -5.88 -1.33
CA GLU A 194 -12.10 -5.89 -2.44
C GLU A 194 -11.38 -5.71 -3.77
N ASP A 195 -12.05 -6.11 -4.86
CA ASP A 195 -11.59 -5.81 -6.22
C ASP A 195 -11.79 -4.32 -6.53
N GLY A 196 -10.96 -3.78 -7.41
CA GLY A 196 -11.06 -2.36 -7.77
C GLY A 196 -9.87 -1.88 -8.58
N PHE A 197 -9.76 -0.57 -8.65
CA PHE A 197 -8.64 0.10 -9.29
C PHE A 197 -8.03 1.17 -8.39
N GLU A 198 -6.74 1.37 -8.52
CA GLU A 198 -6.04 2.59 -8.15
C GLU A 198 -5.74 3.35 -9.44
N VAL A 199 -6.26 4.58 -9.53
CA VAL A 199 -6.20 5.41 -10.73
C VAL A 199 -5.28 6.58 -10.48
N VAL A 200 -4.16 6.64 -11.20
CA VAL A 200 -3.21 7.75 -11.18
C VAL A 200 -3.53 8.66 -12.35
N ILE A 201 -3.78 9.93 -12.06
CA ILE A 201 -4.30 10.94 -13.01
C ILE A 201 -3.55 12.26 -12.87
N PRO A 202 -3.56 13.14 -13.87
CA PRO A 202 -3.11 14.51 -13.70
C PRO A 202 -3.82 15.19 -12.52
N ALA A 203 -3.10 15.85 -11.63
CA ALA A 203 -3.67 16.46 -10.42
C ALA A 203 -4.77 17.48 -10.73
N VAL A 204 -4.67 18.15 -11.87
CA VAL A 204 -5.66 19.13 -12.35
C VAL A 204 -7.01 18.50 -12.73
N GLU A 205 -7.04 17.19 -12.98
CA GLU A 205 -8.26 16.44 -13.31
C GLU A 205 -8.91 15.80 -12.07
N ALA A 206 -8.25 15.78 -10.92
CA ALA A 206 -8.67 15.03 -9.75
C ALA A 206 -10.11 15.38 -9.31
N GLU A 207 -10.44 16.67 -9.24
CA GLU A 207 -11.76 17.12 -8.81
C GLU A 207 -12.86 16.69 -9.79
N SER A 208 -12.62 16.79 -11.10
CA SER A 208 -13.60 16.40 -12.12
C SER A 208 -13.83 14.89 -12.12
N VAL A 209 -12.76 14.10 -11.96
CA VAL A 209 -12.84 12.63 -11.87
C VAL A 209 -13.56 12.20 -10.60
N TRP A 210 -13.27 12.80 -9.45
CA TRP A 210 -13.97 12.52 -8.20
C TRP A 210 -15.49 12.78 -8.32
N LYS A 211 -15.86 13.93 -8.90
CA LYS A 211 -17.28 14.28 -9.15
C LYS A 211 -17.96 13.31 -10.12
N ALA A 212 -17.26 12.89 -11.17
CA ALA A 212 -17.78 11.92 -12.13
C ALA A 212 -18.01 10.54 -11.51
N LEU A 213 -17.06 10.05 -10.68
CA LEU A 213 -17.23 8.82 -9.90
C LEU A 213 -18.41 8.92 -8.93
N SER A 214 -18.55 10.06 -8.23
CA SER A 214 -19.70 10.29 -7.34
C SER A 214 -21.03 10.25 -8.11
N ALA A 215 -21.09 10.88 -9.29
CA ALA A 215 -22.26 10.83 -10.17
C ALA A 215 -22.55 9.42 -10.70
N ALA A 216 -21.55 8.56 -10.83
CA ALA A 216 -21.68 7.15 -11.16
C ALA A 216 -22.09 6.27 -9.96
N GLY A 217 -22.35 6.87 -8.79
CA GLY A 217 -22.82 6.17 -7.60
C GLY A 217 -21.71 5.64 -6.68
N VAL A 218 -20.45 6.03 -6.89
CA VAL A 218 -19.34 5.63 -6.01
C VAL A 218 -19.36 6.52 -4.76
N ALA A 219 -19.40 5.90 -3.59
CA ALA A 219 -19.43 6.62 -2.31
C ALA A 219 -18.05 7.21 -1.96
N SER A 220 -18.04 8.47 -1.48
CA SER A 220 -16.83 9.05 -0.87
C SER A 220 -16.53 8.35 0.45
N CYS A 221 -15.31 7.85 0.63
CA CYS A 221 -14.88 7.13 1.82
C CYS A 221 -13.57 7.71 2.35
N GLY A 222 -13.45 7.80 3.67
CA GLY A 222 -12.27 8.33 4.33
C GLY A 222 -11.33 7.26 4.89
N LEU A 223 -10.21 7.73 5.47
CA LEU A 223 -9.16 6.88 6.02
C LEU A 223 -9.65 5.93 7.12
N GLY A 224 -10.72 6.29 7.86
CA GLY A 224 -11.31 5.42 8.87
C GLY A 224 -11.86 4.12 8.29
N ALA A 225 -12.59 4.20 7.16
CA ALA A 225 -13.06 3.02 6.45
C ALA A 225 -11.89 2.26 5.79
N ARG A 226 -10.92 2.97 5.21
CA ARG A 226 -9.72 2.35 4.64
C ARG A 226 -8.96 1.51 5.68
N ASP A 227 -8.82 2.00 6.91
CA ASP A 227 -8.12 1.26 7.98
C ASP A 227 -8.89 0.01 8.43
N THR A 228 -10.21 0.09 8.61
CA THR A 228 -11.00 -1.09 8.95
C THR A 228 -11.00 -2.15 7.84
N LEU A 229 -11.05 -1.73 6.57
CA LEU A 229 -11.01 -2.60 5.39
C LEU A 229 -9.66 -3.32 5.26
N ARG A 230 -8.55 -2.58 5.33
CA ARG A 230 -7.20 -3.17 5.20
C ARG A 230 -6.90 -4.16 6.31
N LEU A 231 -7.32 -3.86 7.55
CA LEU A 231 -7.09 -4.74 8.69
C LEU A 231 -7.93 -6.02 8.56
N GLU A 232 -9.17 -5.93 8.07
CA GLU A 232 -9.97 -7.12 7.75
C GLU A 232 -9.34 -7.96 6.63
N ALA A 233 -8.66 -7.35 5.68
CA ALA A 233 -7.92 -8.02 4.63
C ALA A 233 -6.55 -8.58 5.10
N GLY A 234 -6.10 -8.25 6.32
CA GLY A 234 -4.80 -8.66 6.86
C GLY A 234 -3.63 -7.93 6.22
N MET A 235 -3.83 -6.71 5.71
CA MET A 235 -2.79 -5.89 5.09
C MET A 235 -2.09 -5.03 6.12
N ASN A 236 -0.77 -4.95 6.02
CA ASN A 236 0.09 -4.20 6.95
C ASN A 236 -0.07 -2.69 6.77
N LEU A 237 0.16 -1.95 7.86
CA LEU A 237 0.32 -0.51 7.84
C LEU A 237 1.74 -0.17 8.30
N TYR A 238 2.51 0.52 7.44
CA TYR A 238 3.84 1.01 7.80
C TYR A 238 3.78 1.94 9.02
N GLY A 239 4.76 1.83 9.89
CA GLY A 239 4.83 2.53 11.16
C GLY A 239 4.09 1.83 12.31
N ASN A 240 3.14 0.93 12.01
CA ASN A 240 2.42 0.12 13.00
C ASN A 240 2.90 -1.34 12.99
N ASP A 241 2.74 -2.01 11.84
CA ASP A 241 2.99 -3.46 11.71
C ASP A 241 4.45 -3.76 11.31
N MET A 242 5.14 -2.79 10.74
CA MET A 242 6.56 -2.83 10.37
C MET A 242 7.17 -1.43 10.33
N ASP A 243 8.47 -1.35 10.53
CA ASP A 243 9.30 -0.15 10.50
C ASP A 243 10.78 -0.51 10.28
N GLU A 244 11.68 0.48 10.35
CA GLU A 244 13.12 0.30 10.17
C GLU A 244 13.79 -0.62 11.21
N THR A 245 13.12 -0.91 12.34
CA THR A 245 13.60 -1.82 13.39
C THR A 245 13.09 -3.25 13.23
N ARG A 246 12.20 -3.48 12.26
CA ARG A 246 11.50 -4.74 12.02
C ARG A 246 11.76 -5.24 10.61
N HIS A 247 11.95 -6.55 10.48
CA HIS A 247 12.23 -7.16 9.18
C HIS A 247 10.99 -7.87 8.59
N PRO A 248 10.93 -8.10 7.26
CA PRO A 248 9.77 -8.70 6.60
C PRO A 248 9.40 -10.09 7.12
N LEU A 249 10.41 -10.86 7.59
CA LEU A 249 10.19 -12.24 8.04
C LEU A 249 9.34 -12.34 9.32
N GLU A 250 9.34 -11.31 10.18
CA GLU A 250 8.50 -11.24 11.37
C GLU A 250 7.20 -10.46 11.16
N SER A 251 7.12 -9.68 10.07
CA SER A 251 5.99 -8.81 9.78
C SER A 251 4.96 -9.44 8.81
N GLY A 252 5.00 -10.78 8.63
CA GLY A 252 4.10 -11.47 7.72
C GLY A 252 4.41 -11.25 6.23
N LEU A 253 5.55 -10.62 5.91
CA LEU A 253 5.95 -10.22 4.55
C LEU A 253 7.10 -11.07 3.98
N ALA A 254 7.37 -12.25 4.55
CA ALA A 254 8.43 -13.14 4.05
C ALA A 254 8.28 -13.47 2.56
N TRP A 255 7.06 -13.52 2.03
CA TRP A 255 6.75 -13.77 0.63
C TRP A 255 7.20 -12.64 -0.32
N THR A 256 7.50 -11.45 0.21
CA THR A 256 8.05 -10.32 -0.54
C THR A 256 9.57 -10.36 -0.65
N VAL A 257 10.23 -11.32 0.01
CA VAL A 257 11.69 -11.45 0.00
C VAL A 257 12.07 -12.61 -0.92
N ALA A 258 12.71 -12.30 -2.03
CA ALA A 258 13.20 -13.32 -2.96
C ALA A 258 14.68 -13.58 -2.72
N PHE A 259 15.01 -14.72 -2.12
CA PHE A 259 16.40 -15.18 -1.94
C PHE A 259 16.98 -15.85 -3.20
N GLU A 260 16.11 -16.24 -4.12
CA GLU A 260 16.51 -16.75 -5.44
C GLU A 260 16.31 -15.68 -6.52
N PRO A 261 17.19 -15.64 -7.53
CA PRO A 261 18.40 -16.47 -7.66
C PRO A 261 19.47 -16.12 -6.60
N THR A 262 20.30 -17.09 -6.23
CA THR A 262 21.25 -16.93 -5.11
C THR A 262 22.32 -15.87 -5.33
N GLU A 263 22.67 -15.60 -6.58
CA GLU A 263 23.61 -14.56 -7.00
C GLU A 263 23.04 -13.13 -6.91
N ARG A 264 21.72 -12.98 -6.74
CA ARG A 264 21.09 -11.67 -6.60
C ARG A 264 21.42 -11.06 -5.24
N ASP A 265 22.13 -9.96 -5.24
CA ASP A 265 22.34 -9.16 -4.03
C ASP A 265 21.29 -8.04 -3.92
N PHE A 266 20.76 -7.82 -2.71
CA PHE A 266 19.90 -6.72 -2.38
C PHE A 266 20.16 -6.22 -0.96
N VAL A 267 19.81 -4.97 -0.70
CA VAL A 267 20.03 -4.36 0.62
C VAL A 267 19.32 -5.17 1.71
N GLY A 268 20.06 -5.51 2.77
CA GLY A 268 19.53 -6.29 3.90
C GLY A 268 19.56 -7.81 3.71
N ARG A 269 19.95 -8.34 2.54
CA ARG A 269 19.99 -9.79 2.27
C ARG A 269 20.80 -10.55 3.31
N ALA A 270 22.03 -10.13 3.59
CA ALA A 270 22.90 -10.82 4.53
C ALA A 270 22.31 -10.94 5.94
N ALA A 271 21.64 -9.87 6.41
CA ALA A 271 20.96 -9.86 7.69
C ALA A 271 19.78 -10.85 7.71
N LEU A 272 18.97 -10.85 6.66
CA LEU A 272 17.82 -11.77 6.56
C LEU A 272 18.26 -13.25 6.42
N GLU A 273 19.35 -13.51 5.70
CA GLU A 273 19.95 -14.86 5.63
C GLU A 273 20.47 -15.34 6.98
N ALA A 274 21.13 -14.48 7.75
CA ALA A 274 21.58 -14.80 9.11
C ALA A 274 20.39 -15.15 10.02
N ILE A 275 19.28 -14.42 9.95
CA ILE A 275 18.06 -14.75 10.68
C ILE A 275 17.52 -16.12 10.28
N ARG A 276 17.46 -16.44 8.98
CA ARG A 276 17.03 -17.76 8.50
C ARG A 276 17.93 -18.89 8.99
N GLN A 277 19.25 -18.69 8.96
CA GLN A 277 20.23 -19.68 9.40
C GLN A 277 20.21 -19.90 10.92
N SER A 278 19.84 -18.90 11.71
CA SER A 278 19.68 -19.03 13.18
C SER A 278 18.36 -19.69 13.62
N GLY A 279 17.57 -20.22 12.69
CA GLY A 279 16.30 -20.89 12.99
C GLY A 279 15.04 -20.04 12.73
N GLY A 280 15.21 -18.88 12.10
CA GLY A 280 14.13 -17.94 11.74
C GLY A 280 13.89 -16.85 12.78
N SER A 281 12.87 -16.03 12.54
CA SER A 281 12.49 -14.98 13.49
C SER A 281 11.83 -15.55 14.74
N PRO A 282 12.22 -15.07 15.94
CA PRO A 282 11.54 -15.46 17.19
C PRO A 282 10.15 -14.82 17.33
N MET A 283 9.83 -13.83 16.51
CA MET A 283 8.55 -13.12 16.51
C MET A 283 7.83 -13.36 15.19
N LYS A 284 6.50 -13.31 15.22
CA LYS A 284 5.65 -13.50 14.05
C LYS A 284 4.42 -12.60 14.12
N LEU A 285 4.05 -11.99 13.01
CA LEU A 285 2.77 -11.29 12.90
C LEU A 285 1.64 -12.29 12.71
N VAL A 286 0.60 -12.20 13.54
CA VAL A 286 -0.59 -13.05 13.50
C VAL A 286 -1.85 -12.19 13.58
N GLY A 287 -2.94 -12.69 13.03
CA GLY A 287 -4.27 -12.09 13.19
C GLY A 287 -4.89 -12.48 14.53
N LEU A 288 -5.50 -11.51 15.22
CA LEU A 288 -6.30 -11.75 16.41
C LEU A 288 -7.76 -11.39 16.17
N LEU A 289 -8.65 -12.24 16.67
CA LEU A 289 -10.08 -12.01 16.68
C LEU A 289 -10.57 -12.06 18.13
N LEU A 290 -11.14 -10.94 18.59
CA LEU A 290 -11.68 -10.86 19.95
C LEU A 290 -12.92 -11.76 20.06
N GLN A 291 -13.05 -12.56 21.13
CA GLN A 291 -14.22 -13.41 21.35
C GLN A 291 -15.32 -12.69 22.12
N ASP A 292 -14.93 -11.75 23.00
CA ASP A 292 -15.86 -10.96 23.79
C ASP A 292 -16.07 -9.57 23.16
N ARG A 293 -17.09 -8.85 23.63
CA ARG A 293 -17.36 -7.47 23.20
C ARG A 293 -16.18 -6.56 23.53
N GLY A 294 -15.73 -5.79 22.53
CA GLY A 294 -14.65 -4.85 22.74
C GLY A 294 -13.98 -4.44 21.44
N VAL A 295 -12.92 -3.64 21.56
CA VAL A 295 -12.07 -3.20 20.47
C VAL A 295 -10.62 -3.43 20.87
N LEU A 296 -9.87 -4.07 19.99
CA LEU A 296 -8.42 -4.18 20.12
C LEU A 296 -7.77 -2.87 19.63
N ARG A 297 -6.77 -2.41 20.35
CA ARG A 297 -6.05 -1.17 20.03
C ARG A 297 -4.55 -1.43 19.95
N SER A 298 -3.87 -0.67 19.10
CA SER A 298 -2.41 -0.70 19.01
C SER A 298 -1.77 -0.49 20.38
N HIS A 299 -0.64 -1.15 20.59
CA HIS A 299 0.17 -1.14 21.83
C HIS A 299 -0.47 -1.88 23.02
N GLN A 300 -1.60 -2.57 22.84
CA GLN A 300 -2.09 -3.49 23.88
C GLN A 300 -1.19 -4.70 23.99
N LYS A 301 -0.84 -5.07 25.24
CA LYS A 301 -0.07 -6.27 25.51
C LYS A 301 -0.92 -7.51 25.29
N VAL A 302 -0.34 -8.49 24.59
CA VAL A 302 -0.92 -9.84 24.42
C VAL A 302 -0.11 -10.80 25.27
N VAL A 303 -0.78 -11.59 26.12
CA VAL A 303 -0.14 -12.59 26.97
C VAL A 303 -0.73 -13.95 26.62
N VAL A 304 0.13 -14.89 26.22
CA VAL A 304 -0.26 -16.26 25.93
C VAL A 304 0.33 -17.15 27.02
N PRO A 305 -0.51 -17.70 27.94
CA PRO A 305 -0.03 -18.50 29.05
C PRO A 305 0.81 -19.69 28.60
N GLY A 306 2.01 -19.84 29.15
CA GLY A 306 2.93 -20.92 28.83
C GLY A 306 3.70 -20.75 27.52
N VAL A 307 3.48 -19.68 26.75
CA VAL A 307 4.13 -19.42 25.47
C VAL A 307 4.97 -18.15 25.52
N GLY A 308 4.37 -17.00 25.86
CA GLY A 308 5.08 -15.74 25.88
C GLY A 308 4.20 -14.50 25.82
N GLU A 309 4.79 -13.41 25.43
CA GLU A 309 4.17 -12.11 25.34
C GLU A 309 4.33 -11.52 23.95
N GLY A 310 3.35 -10.75 23.52
CA GLY A 310 3.34 -10.00 22.27
C GLY A 310 2.67 -8.63 22.44
N GLU A 311 2.51 -7.94 21.34
CA GLU A 311 1.89 -6.62 21.29
C GLU A 311 0.98 -6.50 20.08
N VAL A 312 -0.18 -5.88 20.27
CA VAL A 312 -1.06 -5.48 19.15
C VAL A 312 -0.39 -4.36 18.38
N THR A 313 -0.08 -4.59 17.12
CA THR A 313 0.52 -3.59 16.23
C THR A 313 -0.53 -2.70 15.59
N SER A 314 -1.57 -3.31 15.03
CA SER A 314 -2.75 -2.64 14.49
C SER A 314 -4.00 -3.26 15.08
N GLY A 315 -4.92 -2.44 15.58
CA GLY A 315 -6.15 -2.94 16.19
C GLY A 315 -7.31 -2.00 15.99
N THR A 316 -8.47 -2.53 15.58
CA THR A 316 -9.70 -1.77 15.38
C THR A 316 -10.94 -2.65 15.59
N PHE A 317 -12.12 -2.06 15.45
CA PHE A 317 -13.38 -2.77 15.30
C PHE A 317 -13.54 -3.21 13.84
N SER A 318 -13.96 -4.46 13.61
CA SER A 318 -14.33 -4.98 12.30
C SER A 318 -15.82 -4.74 12.05
N PRO A 319 -16.21 -3.84 11.14
CA PRO A 319 -17.62 -3.63 10.81
C PRO A 319 -18.30 -4.86 10.20
N THR A 320 -17.55 -5.67 9.43
CA THR A 320 -18.09 -6.89 8.79
C THR A 320 -18.40 -7.97 9.82
N LEU A 321 -17.54 -8.15 10.84
CA LEU A 321 -17.67 -9.20 11.85
C LEU A 321 -18.36 -8.70 13.12
N GLU A 322 -18.56 -7.39 13.27
CA GLU A 322 -19.11 -6.72 14.45
C GLU A 322 -18.33 -6.99 15.75
N ILE A 323 -17.00 -7.23 15.61
CA ILE A 323 -16.11 -7.61 16.71
C ILE A 323 -14.74 -6.94 16.58
N GLY A 324 -13.98 -6.89 17.67
CA GLY A 324 -12.58 -6.41 17.65
C GLY A 324 -11.69 -7.34 16.83
N ARG A 325 -10.86 -6.73 15.96
CA ARG A 325 -9.86 -7.42 15.13
C ARG A 325 -8.53 -6.68 15.22
N ALA A 326 -7.43 -7.45 15.21
CA ALA A 326 -6.09 -6.88 15.26
C ALA A 326 -5.06 -7.75 14.54
N SER A 327 -3.95 -7.12 14.17
CA SER A 327 -2.67 -7.80 13.95
C SER A 327 -1.86 -7.72 15.25
N CYS A 328 -1.13 -8.76 15.57
CA CYS A 328 -0.31 -8.84 16.76
C CYS A 328 1.04 -9.46 16.39
N ARG A 329 2.10 -8.97 17.03
CA ARG A 329 3.43 -9.59 16.96
C ARG A 329 3.68 -10.37 18.23
N GLU A 330 3.92 -11.67 18.12
CA GLU A 330 4.17 -12.54 19.26
C GLU A 330 5.36 -13.49 19.02
N ARG A 331 5.88 -14.07 20.12
CA ARG A 331 6.85 -15.17 20.04
C ARG A 331 6.19 -16.41 19.49
N VAL A 332 6.85 -17.00 18.50
CA VAL A 332 6.34 -18.19 17.78
C VAL A 332 6.26 -19.38 18.71
N CYS A 333 5.04 -19.75 19.08
CA CYS A 333 4.63 -21.09 19.48
C CYS A 333 3.10 -21.14 19.67
N LEU A 334 2.33 -20.80 18.65
CA LEU A 334 0.91 -21.11 18.65
C LEU A 334 0.57 -22.01 17.48
N TYR A 335 0.28 -23.27 17.77
CA TYR A 335 -0.70 -24.04 17.02
C TYR A 335 -2.09 -23.61 17.51
N VAL A 336 -2.86 -22.93 16.68
CA VAL A 336 -4.31 -22.78 16.84
C VAL A 336 -4.98 -23.78 15.93
#